data_c1d8361620f9cc9eb565779d9b3b14d8
#
_entry.id   c1d8361620f9cc9eb565779d9b3b14d8
#
_cell.length_a   1.000
_cell.length_b   1.000
_cell.length_c   1.000
_cell.angle_alpha   90.00
_cell.angle_beta   90.00
_cell.angle_gamma   90.00
#
_symmetry.space_group_name_H-M   'P 1'
#
loop_
_entity.id
_entity.type
_entity.pdbx_description
1 polymer ?
#
loop_
_entity_poly.entity_id
_entity_poly.type
_entity_poly.pdbx_seq_one_letter_code
_entity_poly.pdbx_strand_id
1 'polypeptide(L)'
;MEYIIGITLALVVCGAAAWLGMDRERVFYPAVAMAVASYYLAFAVADGSNEVMLSEAAIAAVFIVAAVAGFKQSPWFAVVALGGHGVMDLFHHHLVHNAGVPQVWPGFCMAFDVTAAVIVAGIILARARGERVQQRVRGR
;
A
#
# COMPACT_ATOMS: atom_id res chain seq x y z
N MET A 1 -9.64 16.42 7.43
CA MET A 1 -10.18 16.25 6.06
C MET A 1 -9.39 15.21 5.28
N GLU A 2 -8.08 15.20 5.43
CA GLU A 2 -7.14 14.29 4.74
C GLU A 2 -7.47 12.81 4.91
N TYR A 3 -7.84 12.37 6.11
CA TYR A 3 -8.24 10.97 6.37
C TYR A 3 -9.47 10.54 5.56
N ILE A 4 -10.48 11.41 5.47
CA ILE A 4 -11.69 11.10 4.70
C ILE A 4 -11.36 10.98 3.21
N ILE A 5 -10.49 11.86 2.70
CA ILE A 5 -10.05 11.83 1.31
C ILE A 5 -9.26 10.55 1.05
N GLY A 6 -8.34 10.17 1.94
CA GLY A 6 -7.55 8.94 1.82
C GLY A 6 -8.43 7.69 1.81
N ILE A 7 -9.36 7.56 2.76
CA ILE A 7 -10.32 6.44 2.80
C ILE A 7 -11.16 6.39 1.52
N THR A 8 -11.73 7.54 1.11
CA THR A 8 -12.58 7.60 -0.09
C THR A 8 -11.81 7.20 -1.33
N LEU A 9 -10.57 7.68 -1.48
CA LEU A 9 -9.73 7.32 -2.63
C LEU A 9 -9.39 5.82 -2.61
N ALA A 10 -9.07 5.23 -1.46
CA ALA A 10 -8.83 3.79 -1.35
C ALA A 10 -10.06 2.97 -1.77
N LEU A 11 -11.26 3.37 -1.32
CA LEU A 11 -12.51 2.72 -1.72
C LEU A 11 -12.75 2.84 -3.23
N VAL A 12 -12.51 4.01 -3.82
CA VAL A 12 -12.65 4.23 -5.27
C VAL A 12 -11.65 3.38 -6.05
N VAL A 13 -10.37 3.41 -5.67
CA VAL A 13 -9.31 2.66 -6.37
C VAL A 13 -9.55 1.15 -6.26
N CYS A 14 -9.81 0.63 -5.05
CA CYS A 14 -10.07 -0.79 -4.86
C CYS A 14 -11.39 -1.22 -5.51
N GLY A 15 -12.44 -0.39 -5.45
CA GLY A 15 -13.72 -0.64 -6.10
C GLY A 15 -13.60 -0.66 -7.62
N ALA A 16 -12.89 0.30 -8.21
CA ALA A 16 -12.61 0.32 -9.64
C ALA A 16 -11.78 -0.91 -10.07
N ALA A 17 -10.76 -1.27 -9.29
CA ALA A 17 -9.96 -2.47 -9.54
C ALA A 17 -10.83 -3.74 -9.53
N ALA A 18 -11.73 -3.88 -8.58
CA ALA A 18 -12.65 -5.00 -8.50
C ALA A 18 -13.64 -5.03 -9.69
N TRP A 19 -14.17 -3.86 -10.07
CA TRP A 19 -15.08 -3.74 -11.20
C TRP A 19 -14.41 -4.08 -12.52
N LEU A 20 -13.17 -3.65 -12.74
CA LEU A 20 -12.37 -3.93 -13.93
C LEU A 20 -11.72 -5.33 -13.91
N GLY A 21 -11.80 -6.06 -12.79
CA GLY A 21 -11.16 -7.36 -12.61
C GLY A 21 -9.65 -7.30 -12.35
N MET A 22 -9.07 -6.11 -12.20
CA MET A 22 -7.64 -5.89 -11.93
C MET A 22 -7.23 -6.40 -10.54
N ASP A 23 -8.17 -6.49 -9.60
CA ASP A 23 -7.97 -7.06 -8.27
C ASP A 23 -7.59 -8.55 -8.31
N ARG A 24 -7.87 -9.23 -9.43
CA ARG A 24 -7.49 -10.64 -9.67
C ARG A 24 -6.04 -10.79 -10.11
N GLU A 25 -5.47 -9.71 -10.63
CA GLU A 25 -4.09 -9.67 -11.09
C GLU A 25 -3.14 -9.49 -9.90
N ARG A 26 -2.16 -10.37 -9.78
CA ARG A 26 -1.16 -10.31 -8.69
C ARG A 26 -0.31 -9.04 -8.72
N VAL A 27 -0.31 -8.31 -9.83
CA VAL A 27 0.51 -7.11 -10.04
C VAL A 27 -0.12 -5.86 -9.47
N PHE A 28 -1.45 -5.75 -9.46
CA PHE A 28 -2.15 -4.49 -9.18
C PHE A 28 -1.81 -3.89 -7.80
N TYR A 29 -2.07 -4.61 -6.71
CA TYR A 29 -1.82 -4.08 -5.37
C TYR A 29 -0.33 -3.91 -5.02
N PRO A 30 0.60 -4.79 -5.45
CA PRO A 30 2.02 -4.50 -5.40
C PRO A 30 2.42 -3.23 -6.13
N ALA A 31 1.86 -2.95 -7.33
CA ALA A 31 2.13 -1.72 -8.06
C ALA A 31 1.61 -0.48 -7.31
N VAL A 32 0.43 -0.56 -6.71
CA VAL A 32 -0.11 0.51 -5.84
C VAL A 32 0.83 0.76 -4.67
N ALA A 33 1.29 -0.29 -3.98
CA ALA A 33 2.23 -0.16 -2.86
C ALA A 33 3.56 0.48 -3.27
N MET A 34 4.10 0.10 -4.45
CA MET A 34 5.31 0.75 -4.99
C MET A 34 5.08 2.23 -5.31
N ALA A 35 3.93 2.57 -5.92
CA ALA A 35 3.59 3.95 -6.24
C ALA A 35 3.50 4.80 -4.97
N VAL A 36 2.81 4.30 -3.94
CA VAL A 36 2.68 5.00 -2.66
C VAL A 36 4.04 5.21 -2.00
N ALA A 37 4.87 4.17 -1.89
CA ALA A 37 6.21 4.27 -1.32
C ALA A 37 7.13 5.24 -2.07
N SER A 38 6.87 5.50 -3.35
CA SER A 38 7.69 6.40 -4.18
C SER A 38 7.37 7.88 -3.99
N TYR A 39 6.23 8.25 -3.38
CA TYR A 39 5.86 9.66 -3.24
C TYR A 39 6.83 10.43 -2.34
N TYR A 40 7.34 9.83 -1.27
CA TYR A 40 8.31 10.49 -0.39
C TYR A 40 9.63 10.79 -1.09
N LEU A 41 10.04 9.96 -2.07
CA LEU A 41 11.19 10.28 -2.94
C LEU A 41 10.93 11.52 -3.78
N ALA A 42 9.72 11.67 -4.32
CA ALA A 42 9.36 12.87 -5.08
C ALA A 42 9.39 14.13 -4.20
N PHE A 43 8.96 14.03 -2.95
CA PHE A 43 9.05 15.13 -1.99
C PHE A 43 10.50 15.42 -1.57
N ALA A 44 11.36 14.41 -1.45
CA ALA A 44 12.77 14.60 -1.16
C ALA A 44 13.51 15.39 -2.27
N VAL A 45 13.06 15.26 -3.52
CA VAL A 45 13.55 16.13 -4.61
C VAL A 45 13.22 17.60 -4.35
N ALA A 46 12.03 17.88 -3.82
CA ALA A 46 11.62 19.24 -3.48
C ALA A 46 12.34 19.79 -2.23
N ASP A 47 12.71 18.94 -1.28
CA ASP A 47 13.56 19.29 -0.13
C ASP A 47 14.97 19.70 -0.57
N GLY A 48 15.54 19.01 -1.57
CA GLY A 48 16.85 19.30 -2.15
C GLY A 48 18.05 18.77 -1.35
N SER A 49 17.82 18.06 -0.22
CA SER A 49 18.88 17.48 0.61
C SER A 49 19.22 16.07 0.15
N ASN A 50 20.50 15.79 -0.09
CA ASN A 50 20.96 14.43 -0.39
C ASN A 50 20.78 13.46 0.78
N GLU A 51 20.86 13.92 2.01
CA GLU A 51 20.65 13.11 3.21
C GLU A 51 19.18 12.69 3.32
N VAL A 52 18.27 13.62 3.11
CA VAL A 52 16.82 13.33 3.06
C VAL A 52 16.52 12.36 1.92
N MET A 53 17.07 12.59 0.73
CA MET A 53 16.89 11.69 -0.42
C MET A 53 17.36 10.27 -0.13
N LEU A 54 18.51 10.08 0.50
CA LEU A 54 19.04 8.76 0.84
C LEU A 54 18.18 8.07 1.91
N SER A 55 17.72 8.82 2.90
CA SER A 55 16.85 8.28 3.95
C SER A 55 15.50 7.82 3.40
N GLU A 56 14.86 8.64 2.56
CA GLU A 56 13.60 8.29 1.89
C GLU A 56 13.77 7.12 0.91
N ALA A 57 14.91 7.07 0.19
CA ALA A 57 15.22 5.96 -0.69
C ALA A 57 15.39 4.64 0.07
N ALA A 58 16.03 4.66 1.23
CA ALA A 58 16.17 3.47 2.08
C ALA A 58 14.80 2.97 2.59
N ILE A 59 13.94 3.88 3.04
CA ILE A 59 12.58 3.55 3.51
C ILE A 59 11.75 3.01 2.33
N ALA A 60 11.74 3.71 1.20
CA ALA A 60 11.00 3.28 0.01
C ALA A 60 11.45 1.89 -0.47
N ALA A 61 12.77 1.60 -0.44
CA ALA A 61 13.31 0.31 -0.83
C ALA A 61 12.73 -0.84 0.00
N VAL A 62 12.53 -0.67 1.30
CA VAL A 62 11.93 -1.69 2.17
C VAL A 62 10.52 -2.03 1.69
N PHE A 63 9.67 -1.04 1.42
CA PHE A 63 8.29 -1.26 0.98
C PHE A 63 8.23 -1.77 -0.46
N ILE A 64 9.12 -1.33 -1.35
CA ILE A 64 9.24 -1.85 -2.71
C ILE A 64 9.63 -3.33 -2.70
N VAL A 65 10.58 -3.74 -1.86
CA VAL A 65 10.96 -5.14 -1.70
C VAL A 65 9.78 -5.97 -1.20
N ALA A 66 9.04 -5.48 -0.22
CA ALA A 66 7.83 -6.14 0.27
C ALA A 66 6.75 -6.23 -0.84
N ALA A 67 6.56 -5.18 -1.63
CA ALA A 67 5.63 -5.18 -2.75
C ALA A 67 6.05 -6.19 -3.83
N VAL A 68 7.34 -6.27 -4.17
CA VAL A 68 7.88 -7.30 -5.11
C VAL A 68 7.65 -8.71 -4.56
N ALA A 69 7.84 -8.93 -3.26
CA ALA A 69 7.52 -10.21 -2.63
C ALA A 69 6.01 -10.51 -2.71
N GLY A 70 5.15 -9.49 -2.64
CA GLY A 70 3.71 -9.58 -2.87
C GLY A 70 3.36 -10.12 -4.24
N PHE A 71 4.08 -9.65 -5.25
CA PHE A 71 3.94 -10.14 -6.62
C PHE A 71 4.47 -11.57 -6.80
N LYS A 72 5.69 -11.86 -6.31
CA LYS A 72 6.40 -13.12 -6.60
C LYS A 72 6.03 -14.28 -5.69
N GLN A 73 5.75 -14.03 -4.41
CA GLN A 73 5.62 -15.07 -3.40
C GLN A 73 4.17 -15.19 -2.90
N SER A 74 3.67 -14.18 -2.20
CA SER A 74 2.35 -14.23 -1.59
C SER A 74 1.69 -12.85 -1.58
N PRO A 75 0.40 -12.75 -1.94
CA PRO A 75 -0.33 -11.48 -1.92
C PRO A 75 -0.39 -10.84 -0.52
N TRP A 76 -0.14 -11.59 0.55
CA TRP A 76 -0.03 -11.05 1.90
C TRP A 76 1.10 -10.05 2.07
N PHE A 77 2.18 -10.16 1.30
CA PHE A 77 3.25 -9.16 1.31
C PHE A 77 2.79 -7.80 0.76
N ALA A 78 1.82 -7.77 -0.16
CA ALA A 78 1.21 -6.50 -0.57
C ALA A 78 0.39 -5.86 0.57
N VAL A 79 -0.32 -6.67 1.37
CA VAL A 79 -1.00 -6.20 2.59
C VAL A 79 0.00 -5.62 3.59
N VAL A 80 1.13 -6.32 3.80
CA VAL A 80 2.20 -5.85 4.69
C VAL A 80 2.85 -4.57 4.15
N ALA A 81 3.08 -4.48 2.83
CA ALA A 81 3.65 -3.28 2.22
C ALA A 81 2.74 -2.06 2.39
N LEU A 82 1.44 -2.19 2.06
CA LEU A 82 0.46 -1.10 2.22
C LEU A 82 0.24 -0.77 3.70
N GLY A 83 -0.13 -1.75 4.51
CA GLY A 83 -0.44 -1.51 5.91
C GLY A 83 0.79 -1.04 6.72
N GLY A 84 1.97 -1.59 6.43
CA GLY A 84 3.22 -1.17 7.04
C GLY A 84 3.61 0.25 6.64
N HIS A 85 3.43 0.63 5.37
CA HIS A 85 3.66 1.99 4.91
C HIS A 85 2.71 2.97 5.61
N GLY A 86 1.42 2.66 5.66
CA GLY A 86 0.46 3.51 6.38
C GLY A 86 0.75 3.64 7.88
N VAL A 87 1.29 2.58 8.54
CA VAL A 87 1.76 2.71 9.93
C VAL A 87 3.02 3.58 10.01
N MET A 88 3.95 3.43 9.06
CA MET A 88 5.15 4.26 8.99
C MET A 88 4.79 5.75 8.84
N ASP A 89 3.78 6.10 8.07
CA ASP A 89 3.32 7.47 7.88
C ASP A 89 2.98 8.19 9.20
N LEU A 90 2.48 7.48 10.21
CA LEU A 90 2.22 8.05 11.54
C LEU A 90 3.50 8.55 12.22
N PHE A 91 4.63 7.94 11.90
CA PHE A 91 5.93 8.22 12.52
C PHE A 91 6.90 8.91 11.57
N HIS A 92 6.51 9.15 10.31
CA HIS A 92 7.39 9.63 9.25
C HIS A 92 8.19 10.88 9.66
N HIS A 93 7.53 11.87 10.24
CA HIS A 93 8.17 13.13 10.66
C HIS A 93 9.19 12.96 11.81
N HIS A 94 9.15 11.84 12.54
CA HIS A 94 10.17 11.48 13.52
C HIS A 94 11.35 10.71 12.91
N LEU A 95 11.13 10.08 11.76
CA LEU A 95 12.15 9.29 11.07
C LEU A 95 12.96 10.14 10.10
N VAL A 96 12.28 10.98 9.32
CA VAL A 96 12.91 11.84 8.31
C VAL A 96 12.29 13.24 8.37
N HIS A 97 13.16 14.26 8.49
CA HIS A 97 12.71 15.64 8.41
C HIS A 97 12.76 16.13 6.97
N ASN A 98 11.72 15.82 6.21
CA ASN A 98 11.58 16.15 4.79
C ASN A 98 10.65 17.36 4.63
N ALA A 99 11.23 18.54 4.39
CA ALA A 99 10.48 19.80 4.23
C ALA A 99 9.61 19.85 2.95
N GLY A 100 9.86 18.97 1.99
CA GLY A 100 9.03 18.83 0.79
C GLY A 100 7.70 18.13 1.02
N VAL A 101 7.52 17.43 2.16
CA VAL A 101 6.27 16.71 2.47
C VAL A 101 5.19 17.66 2.96
N PRO A 102 4.03 17.76 2.29
CA PRO A 102 2.90 18.55 2.79
C PRO A 102 2.40 18.01 4.13
N GLN A 103 2.04 18.88 5.07
CA GLN A 103 1.62 18.50 6.44
C GLN A 103 0.45 17.51 6.48
N VAL A 104 -0.46 17.58 5.52
CA VAL A 104 -1.63 16.69 5.43
C VAL A 104 -1.31 15.34 4.77
N TRP A 105 -0.15 15.21 4.14
CA TRP A 105 0.19 14.06 3.33
C TRP A 105 0.31 12.76 4.12
N PRO A 106 1.02 12.69 5.25
CA PRO A 106 1.13 11.45 6.03
C PRO A 106 -0.23 10.94 6.51
N GLY A 107 -1.11 11.83 6.97
CA GLY A 107 -2.47 11.47 7.38
C GLY A 107 -3.33 10.93 6.22
N PHE A 108 -3.20 11.55 5.05
CA PHE A 108 -3.86 11.10 3.82
C PHE A 108 -3.36 9.72 3.39
N CYS A 109 -2.03 9.54 3.29
CA CYS A 109 -1.42 8.26 2.90
C CYS A 109 -1.76 7.15 3.89
N MET A 110 -1.60 7.40 5.19
CA MET A 110 -1.96 6.43 6.23
C MET A 110 -3.39 5.93 6.07
N ALA A 111 -4.35 6.85 5.88
CA ALA A 111 -5.75 6.48 5.73
C ALA A 111 -6.01 5.69 4.43
N PHE A 112 -5.36 6.06 3.33
CA PHE A 112 -5.43 5.32 2.07
C PHE A 112 -4.84 3.92 2.22
N ASP A 113 -3.63 3.80 2.72
CA ASP A 113 -2.87 2.57 2.76
C ASP A 113 -3.47 1.53 3.71
N VAL A 114 -3.87 1.95 4.91
CA VAL A 114 -4.53 1.06 5.88
C VAL A 114 -5.87 0.58 5.34
N THR A 115 -6.65 1.46 4.72
CA THR A 115 -7.94 1.08 4.11
C THR A 115 -7.72 0.09 2.96
N ALA A 116 -6.77 0.36 2.06
CA ALA A 116 -6.42 -0.54 0.98
C ALA A 116 -5.93 -1.90 1.50
N ALA A 117 -5.05 -1.91 2.51
CA ALA A 117 -4.55 -3.14 3.13
C ALA A 117 -5.69 -4.01 3.70
N VAL A 118 -6.65 -3.39 4.40
CA VAL A 118 -7.82 -4.09 4.96
C VAL A 118 -8.68 -4.69 3.85
N ILE A 119 -8.93 -3.95 2.78
CA ILE A 119 -9.70 -4.43 1.62
C ILE A 119 -8.99 -5.61 0.96
N VAL A 120 -7.68 -5.49 0.68
CA VAL A 120 -6.88 -6.55 0.06
C VAL A 120 -6.85 -7.81 0.93
N ALA A 121 -6.66 -7.67 2.24
CA ALA A 121 -6.74 -8.78 3.18
C ALA A 121 -8.12 -9.47 3.14
N GLY A 122 -9.20 -8.70 3.10
CA GLY A 122 -10.57 -9.20 2.94
C GLY A 122 -10.76 -10.00 1.65
N ILE A 123 -10.25 -9.51 0.52
CA ILE A 123 -10.29 -10.20 -0.77
C ILE A 123 -9.53 -11.54 -0.71
N ILE A 124 -8.32 -11.55 -0.14
CA ILE A 124 -7.51 -12.77 0.00
C ILE A 124 -8.26 -13.82 0.83
N LEU A 125 -8.82 -13.41 1.97
CA LEU A 125 -9.56 -14.31 2.87
C LEU A 125 -10.84 -14.85 2.23
N ALA A 126 -11.57 -14.01 1.48
CA ALA A 126 -12.80 -14.42 0.79
C ALA A 126 -12.50 -15.48 -0.29
N ARG A 127 -11.42 -15.28 -1.06
CA ARG A 127 -10.98 -16.25 -2.09
C ARG A 127 -10.58 -17.59 -1.46
N ALA A 128 -9.79 -17.57 -0.39
CA ALA A 128 -9.38 -18.79 0.30
C ALA A 128 -10.57 -19.58 0.89
N ARG A 129 -11.63 -18.88 1.34
CA ARG A 129 -12.86 -19.54 1.79
C ARG A 129 -13.62 -20.19 0.62
N GLY A 130 -13.72 -19.50 -0.50
CA GLY A 130 -14.38 -20.03 -1.71
C GLY A 130 -13.72 -21.31 -2.22
N GLU A 131 -12.40 -21.33 -2.28
CA GLU A 131 -11.63 -22.52 -2.69
C GLU A 131 -11.88 -23.72 -1.78
N ARG A 132 -11.88 -23.51 -0.45
CA ARG A 132 -12.16 -24.58 0.54
C ARG A 132 -13.57 -25.15 0.38
N VAL A 133 -14.56 -24.33 0.11
CA VAL A 133 -15.95 -24.78 -0.13
C VAL A 133 -16.01 -25.62 -1.40
N GLN A 134 -15.40 -25.19 -2.50
CA GLN A 134 -15.37 -25.95 -3.75
C GLN A 134 -14.65 -27.30 -3.60
N GLN A 135 -13.55 -27.35 -2.86
CA GLN A 135 -12.84 -28.62 -2.59
C GLN A 135 -13.71 -29.60 -1.81
N ARG A 136 -14.48 -29.13 -0.82
CA ARG A 136 -15.40 -29.98 -0.05
C ARG A 136 -16.54 -30.54 -0.89
N VAL A 137 -17.04 -29.79 -1.86
CA VAL A 137 -18.12 -30.23 -2.76
C VAL A 137 -17.61 -31.25 -3.78
N ARG A 138 -16.38 -31.08 -4.29
CA ARG A 138 -15.78 -32.03 -5.25
C ARG A 138 -15.31 -33.35 -4.62
N GLY A 139 -15.08 -33.37 -3.31
CA GLY A 139 -14.60 -34.57 -2.60
C GLY A 139 -15.72 -35.45 -2.02
N ARG A 140 -17.00 -35.10 -2.28
CA ARG A 140 -18.19 -35.91 -2.00
C ARG A 140 -18.73 -36.55 -3.26
#